data_02e41bdfadfd2eaf79bdac8073aa9dfc
#
_entry.id   02e41bdfadfd2eaf79bdac8073aa9dfc
#
_cell.length_a   1.000
_cell.length_b   1.000
_cell.length_c   1.000
_cell.angle_alpha   90.00
_cell.angle_beta   90.00
_cell.angle_gamma   90.00
#
_symmetry.space_group_name_H-M   'P 1'
#
loop_
_entity.id
_entity.type
_entity.pdbx_description
1 polymer ?
#
loop_
_entity_poly.entity_id
_entity_poly.type
_entity_poly.pdbx_seq_one_letter_code
_entity_poly.pdbx_strand_id
1 'polypeptide(L)'
;MASRSSRGRKGSGDVLRERAAKLGLYGLVERWQEVESEDWLARLVELEEEERARRSLERRVRNAKIGSFKPLCDFDWSWPEKIDREVIDELFRFEFLEEAANVVLIGSNGLGKTTIAQNLAHAALLAGHTALFVSASVMLNDLVAQDGPSARARRLRRYVRPRLLVVDEVGYLSYGTEHADLLFDIVNRRNEDRSTVVTTNKEFREWNEVFPNSASVVALIDRLVHRSEIVHIVGESYRLKEAKEREEARVKQRAKRKGSRRTRRTKP
;
A
#
# COMPACT_ATOMS: atom_id res chain seq x y z
N MET A 1 -35.48 -2.40 -41.24
CA MET A 1 -36.29 -2.30 -40.00
C MET A 1 -35.37 -2.61 -38.83
N ALA A 2 -34.89 -1.61 -38.11
CA ALA A 2 -33.96 -1.75 -37.04
C ALA A 2 -34.74 -1.85 -35.71
N SER A 3 -34.64 -2.99 -35.05
CA SER A 3 -35.16 -3.22 -33.70
C SER A 3 -34.33 -2.43 -32.68
N ARG A 4 -34.85 -1.31 -32.18
CA ARG A 4 -34.33 -0.59 -31.03
C ARG A 4 -34.63 -1.41 -29.76
N SER A 5 -33.56 -2.02 -29.20
CA SER A 5 -33.58 -2.61 -27.86
C SER A 5 -33.92 -1.53 -26.84
N SER A 6 -35.13 -1.53 -26.31
CA SER A 6 -35.56 -0.73 -25.17
C SER A 6 -34.85 -1.26 -23.90
N ARG A 7 -33.78 -0.61 -23.46
CA ARG A 7 -33.30 -0.74 -22.07
C ARG A 7 -34.34 -0.08 -21.17
N GLY A 8 -35.30 -0.88 -20.68
CA GLY A 8 -36.26 -0.45 -19.68
C GLY A 8 -35.54 0.07 -18.42
N ARG A 9 -35.96 1.22 -17.92
CA ARG A 9 -35.56 1.71 -16.58
C ARG A 9 -36.06 0.66 -15.59
N LYS A 10 -35.11 -0.02 -14.91
CA LYS A 10 -35.42 -0.92 -13.80
C LYS A 10 -36.20 -0.13 -12.75
N GLY A 11 -37.32 -0.64 -12.26
CA GLY A 11 -38.08 -0.01 -11.18
C GLY A 11 -37.25 0.04 -9.89
N SER A 12 -37.59 0.97 -8.99
CA SER A 12 -36.90 1.12 -7.68
C SER A 12 -36.89 -0.19 -6.89
N GLY A 13 -37.96 -0.98 -6.96
CA GLY A 13 -38.09 -2.31 -6.33
C GLY A 13 -37.12 -3.35 -6.89
N ASP A 14 -36.91 -3.36 -8.22
CA ASP A 14 -35.96 -4.27 -8.85
C ASP A 14 -34.51 -4.00 -8.43
N VAL A 15 -34.14 -2.71 -8.28
CA VAL A 15 -32.83 -2.31 -7.81
C VAL A 15 -32.59 -2.76 -6.37
N LEU A 16 -33.58 -2.59 -5.50
CA LEU A 16 -33.48 -3.01 -4.10
C LEU A 16 -33.37 -4.54 -3.97
N ARG A 17 -34.11 -5.28 -4.79
CA ARG A 17 -34.04 -6.74 -4.85
C ARG A 17 -32.67 -7.22 -5.31
N GLU A 18 -32.06 -6.57 -6.31
CA GLU A 18 -30.70 -6.90 -6.75
C GLU A 18 -29.66 -6.63 -5.66
N ARG A 19 -29.81 -5.54 -4.91
CA ARG A 19 -28.94 -5.23 -3.76
C ARG A 19 -29.05 -6.30 -2.68
N ALA A 20 -30.27 -6.69 -2.31
CA ALA A 20 -30.54 -7.78 -1.36
C ALA A 20 -29.94 -9.12 -1.83
N ALA A 21 -30.04 -9.43 -3.12
CA ALA A 21 -29.43 -10.63 -3.70
C ALA A 21 -27.90 -10.61 -3.61
N LYS A 22 -27.25 -9.47 -3.92
CA LYS A 22 -25.78 -9.29 -3.76
C LYS A 22 -25.33 -9.46 -2.32
N LEU A 23 -26.17 -9.11 -1.37
CA LEU A 23 -25.94 -9.35 0.05
C LEU A 23 -26.15 -10.81 0.45
N GLY A 24 -26.66 -11.68 -0.44
CA GLY A 24 -26.99 -13.07 -0.11
C GLY A 24 -28.19 -13.21 0.82
N LEU A 25 -29.07 -12.21 0.85
CA LEU A 25 -30.33 -12.25 1.62
C LEU A 25 -31.37 -13.07 0.87
N TYR A 26 -31.03 -14.32 0.54
CA TYR A 26 -31.83 -15.19 -0.35
C TYR A 26 -33.25 -15.43 0.15
N GLY A 27 -33.46 -15.56 1.45
CA GLY A 27 -34.80 -15.70 2.04
C GLY A 27 -35.70 -14.49 1.78
N LEU A 28 -35.15 -13.26 1.81
CA LEU A 28 -35.87 -12.05 1.40
C LEU A 28 -36.13 -12.02 -0.09
N VAL A 29 -35.16 -12.43 -0.90
CA VAL A 29 -35.28 -12.42 -2.38
C VAL A 29 -36.34 -13.43 -2.86
N GLU A 30 -36.45 -14.59 -2.23
CA GLU A 30 -37.48 -15.61 -2.55
C GLU A 30 -38.88 -15.15 -2.18
N ARG A 31 -39.02 -14.42 -1.06
CA ARG A 31 -40.29 -13.91 -0.58
C ARG A 31 -40.50 -12.43 -0.88
N TRP A 32 -39.91 -11.95 -1.96
CA TRP A 32 -39.87 -10.53 -2.28
C TRP A 32 -41.25 -9.88 -2.32
N GLN A 33 -42.24 -10.55 -2.93
CA GLN A 33 -43.62 -10.06 -3.04
C GLN A 33 -44.32 -9.87 -1.68
N GLU A 34 -43.89 -10.59 -0.65
CA GLU A 34 -44.43 -10.46 0.70
C GLU A 34 -43.87 -9.25 1.45
N VAL A 35 -42.66 -8.76 1.06
CA VAL A 35 -41.92 -7.74 1.81
C VAL A 35 -41.63 -6.46 1.02
N GLU A 36 -41.84 -6.43 -0.28
CA GLU A 36 -41.44 -5.30 -1.14
C GLU A 36 -42.13 -3.97 -0.81
N SER A 37 -43.33 -4.04 -0.20
CA SER A 37 -44.08 -2.86 0.24
C SER A 37 -43.76 -2.40 1.66
N GLU A 38 -42.88 -3.12 2.36
CA GLU A 38 -42.53 -2.81 3.75
C GLU A 38 -41.53 -1.66 3.85
N ASP A 39 -41.89 -0.63 4.62
CA ASP A 39 -41.06 0.60 4.79
C ASP A 39 -39.66 0.34 5.37
N TRP A 40 -39.53 -0.72 6.17
CA TRP A 40 -38.24 -1.08 6.79
C TRP A 40 -37.25 -1.75 5.82
N LEU A 41 -37.71 -2.31 4.70
CA LEU A 41 -36.89 -3.14 3.83
C LEU A 41 -35.70 -2.39 3.23
N ALA A 42 -35.91 -1.17 2.74
CA ALA A 42 -34.87 -0.35 2.16
C ALA A 42 -33.78 -0.05 3.21
N ARG A 43 -34.21 0.31 4.43
CA ARG A 43 -33.29 0.61 5.54
C ARG A 43 -32.52 -0.61 6.00
N LEU A 44 -33.15 -1.80 6.02
CA LEU A 44 -32.46 -3.05 6.36
C LEU A 44 -31.33 -3.36 5.35
N VAL A 45 -31.61 -3.22 4.04
CA VAL A 45 -30.62 -3.46 3.00
C VAL A 45 -29.47 -2.47 3.12
N GLU A 46 -29.73 -1.18 3.37
CA GLU A 46 -28.68 -0.17 3.60
C GLU A 46 -27.80 -0.50 4.80
N LEU A 47 -28.41 -0.81 5.95
CA LEU A 47 -27.67 -1.16 7.16
C LEU A 47 -26.78 -2.39 6.97
N GLU A 48 -27.26 -3.39 6.24
CA GLU A 48 -26.47 -4.59 5.96
C GLU A 48 -25.32 -4.30 4.98
N GLU A 49 -25.53 -3.43 3.98
CA GLU A 49 -24.47 -2.97 3.07
C GLU A 49 -23.39 -2.19 3.84
N GLU A 50 -23.79 -1.23 4.67
CA GLU A 50 -22.88 -0.43 5.51
C GLU A 50 -22.05 -1.34 6.43
N GLU A 51 -22.69 -2.28 7.12
CA GLU A 51 -22.01 -3.18 8.04
C GLU A 51 -21.06 -4.14 7.33
N ARG A 52 -21.44 -4.67 6.16
CA ARG A 52 -20.53 -5.50 5.34
C ARG A 52 -19.38 -4.72 4.77
N ALA A 53 -19.61 -3.49 4.32
CA ALA A 53 -18.54 -2.60 3.85
C ALA A 53 -17.55 -2.32 4.98
N ARG A 54 -18.02 -2.00 6.18
CA ARG A 54 -17.22 -1.79 7.39
C ARG A 54 -16.38 -3.03 7.73
N ARG A 55 -17.02 -4.20 7.86
CA ARG A 55 -16.32 -5.46 8.16
C ARG A 55 -15.30 -5.84 7.07
N SER A 56 -15.66 -5.59 5.82
CA SER A 56 -14.77 -5.84 4.69
C SER A 56 -13.54 -4.94 4.75
N LEU A 57 -13.71 -3.63 5.04
CA LEU A 57 -12.60 -2.70 5.22
C LEU A 57 -11.71 -3.10 6.40
N GLU A 58 -12.30 -3.39 7.56
CA GLU A 58 -11.54 -3.82 8.75
C GLU A 58 -10.69 -5.06 8.47
N ARG A 59 -11.27 -6.04 7.77
CA ARG A 59 -10.54 -7.25 7.36
C ARG A 59 -9.40 -6.92 6.39
N ARG A 60 -9.62 -6.03 5.40
CA ARG A 60 -8.58 -5.59 4.46
C ARG A 60 -7.45 -4.88 5.20
N VAL A 61 -7.77 -3.93 6.07
CA VAL A 61 -6.79 -3.19 6.89
C VAL A 61 -5.96 -4.14 7.76
N ARG A 62 -6.61 -5.07 8.46
CA ARG A 62 -5.91 -6.07 9.30
C ARG A 62 -4.96 -6.94 8.50
N ASN A 63 -5.36 -7.34 7.30
CA ASN A 63 -4.58 -8.24 6.43
C ASN A 63 -3.45 -7.51 5.70
N ALA A 64 -3.58 -6.22 5.48
CA ALA A 64 -2.60 -5.40 4.74
C ALA A 64 -1.28 -5.21 5.48
N LYS A 65 -1.25 -5.34 6.81
CA LYS A 65 -0.02 -5.25 7.62
C LYS A 65 0.78 -3.95 7.47
N ILE A 66 0.11 -2.83 7.18
CA ILE A 66 0.76 -1.54 6.96
C ILE A 66 1.46 -1.03 8.23
N GLY A 67 0.97 -1.40 9.41
CA GLY A 67 1.47 -0.86 10.69
C GLY A 67 1.00 0.57 10.94
N SER A 68 1.69 1.26 11.87
CA SER A 68 1.47 2.67 12.11
C SER A 68 2.31 3.51 11.14
N PHE A 69 1.74 4.58 10.61
CA PHE A 69 2.43 5.48 9.68
C PHE A 69 1.97 6.93 9.86
N LYS A 70 2.78 7.87 9.39
CA LYS A 70 2.40 9.29 9.36
C LYS A 70 1.47 9.52 8.16
N PRO A 71 0.34 10.26 8.34
CA PRO A 71 -0.50 10.67 7.21
C PRO A 71 0.29 11.49 6.20
N LEU A 72 -0.09 11.40 4.92
CA LEU A 72 0.60 12.13 3.84
C LEU A 72 0.41 13.66 3.95
N CYS A 73 -0.66 14.12 4.61
CA CYS A 73 -0.85 15.55 4.91
C CYS A 73 0.24 16.13 5.81
N ASP A 74 0.92 15.30 6.60
CA ASP A 74 2.05 15.70 7.45
C ASP A 74 3.40 15.58 6.75
N PHE A 75 3.41 15.23 5.46
CA PHE A 75 4.62 15.12 4.67
C PHE A 75 5.13 16.49 4.26
N ASP A 76 6.38 16.79 4.62
CA ASP A 76 7.05 18.05 4.24
C ASP A 76 7.55 17.97 2.79
N TRP A 77 6.73 18.41 1.85
CA TRP A 77 7.04 18.41 0.42
C TRP A 77 8.18 19.35 0.03
N SER A 78 8.53 20.30 0.89
CA SER A 78 9.61 21.25 0.65
C SER A 78 11.00 20.70 1.06
N TRP A 79 11.01 19.60 1.81
CA TRP A 79 12.24 19.03 2.33
C TRP A 79 13.08 18.26 1.28
N PRO A 80 12.52 17.38 0.44
CA PRO A 80 13.29 16.79 -0.65
C PRO A 80 13.73 17.87 -1.63
N GLU A 81 14.99 17.83 -2.05
CA GLU A 81 15.53 18.74 -3.07
C GLU A 81 14.81 18.52 -4.42
N LYS A 82 14.45 17.24 -4.68
CA LYS A 82 13.71 16.85 -5.87
C LYS A 82 12.75 15.72 -5.53
N ILE A 83 11.48 15.97 -5.80
CA ILE A 83 10.39 14.98 -5.78
C ILE A 83 9.32 15.44 -6.76
N ASP A 84 8.87 14.53 -7.60
CA ASP A 84 7.74 14.80 -8.49
C ASP A 84 6.43 14.58 -7.74
N ARG A 85 5.88 15.67 -7.21
CA ARG A 85 4.62 15.64 -6.47
C ARG A 85 3.42 15.34 -7.37
N GLU A 86 3.44 15.79 -8.62
CA GLU A 86 2.33 15.57 -9.55
C GLU A 86 2.17 14.08 -9.84
N VAL A 87 3.28 13.40 -10.11
CA VAL A 87 3.30 11.94 -10.28
C VAL A 87 2.83 11.22 -9.00
N ILE A 88 3.28 11.67 -7.82
CA ILE A 88 2.78 11.07 -6.57
C ILE A 88 1.26 11.27 -6.42
N ASP A 89 0.73 12.46 -6.70
CA ASP A 89 -0.71 12.74 -6.62
C ASP A 89 -1.50 11.90 -7.64
N GLU A 90 -0.95 11.64 -8.84
CA GLU A 90 -1.53 10.74 -9.84
C GLU A 90 -1.60 9.29 -9.35
N LEU A 91 -0.60 8.79 -8.63
CA LEU A 91 -0.64 7.45 -8.06
C LEU A 91 -1.85 7.23 -7.13
N PHE A 92 -2.33 8.29 -6.45
CA PHE A 92 -3.51 8.21 -5.59
C PHE A 92 -4.85 8.16 -6.36
N ARG A 93 -4.84 8.29 -7.69
CA ARG A 93 -6.00 8.02 -8.56
C ARG A 93 -6.16 6.54 -8.89
N PHE A 94 -5.11 5.73 -8.63
CA PHE A 94 -5.09 4.27 -8.81
C PHE A 94 -5.24 3.78 -10.26
N GLU A 95 -5.05 4.62 -11.27
CA GLU A 95 -5.06 4.20 -12.68
C GLU A 95 -4.01 3.11 -12.93
N PHE A 96 -2.83 3.22 -12.30
CA PHE A 96 -1.78 2.21 -12.37
C PHE A 96 -2.23 0.81 -11.87
N LEU A 97 -3.21 0.73 -10.94
CA LEU A 97 -3.79 -0.55 -10.51
C LEU A 97 -4.66 -1.16 -11.61
N GLU A 98 -5.38 -0.35 -12.35
CA GLU A 98 -6.24 -0.83 -13.44
C GLU A 98 -5.40 -1.34 -14.61
N GLU A 99 -4.30 -0.66 -14.91
CA GLU A 99 -3.33 -1.00 -15.94
C GLU A 99 -2.35 -2.12 -15.52
N ALA A 100 -2.43 -2.59 -14.27
CA ALA A 100 -1.47 -3.51 -13.68
C ALA A 100 -0.01 -3.01 -13.76
N ALA A 101 0.19 -1.69 -13.76
CA ALA A 101 1.51 -1.08 -13.78
C ALA A 101 2.16 -1.12 -12.39
N ASN A 102 3.49 -1.15 -12.35
CA ASN A 102 4.27 -1.12 -11.12
C ASN A 102 4.65 0.32 -10.74
N VAL A 103 5.10 0.50 -9.51
CA VAL A 103 5.65 1.77 -9.04
C VAL A 103 6.97 1.52 -8.34
N VAL A 104 8.00 2.30 -8.67
CA VAL A 104 9.30 2.20 -8.00
C VAL A 104 9.69 3.54 -7.41
N LEU A 105 9.79 3.60 -6.08
CA LEU A 105 10.24 4.78 -5.35
C LEU A 105 11.73 4.62 -5.04
N ILE A 106 12.57 5.41 -5.69
CA ILE A 106 14.03 5.36 -5.56
C ILE A 106 14.53 6.61 -4.82
N GLY A 107 15.49 6.44 -3.91
CA GLY A 107 16.13 7.56 -3.23
C GLY A 107 16.80 7.17 -1.93
N SER A 108 17.63 8.03 -1.38
CA SER A 108 18.38 7.79 -0.14
C SER A 108 17.48 7.51 1.07
N ASN A 109 18.08 7.00 2.14
CA ASN A 109 17.34 6.70 3.37
C ASN A 109 16.78 7.98 4.02
N GLY A 110 15.56 7.89 4.56
CA GLY A 110 14.94 8.99 5.29
C GLY A 110 14.24 10.05 4.42
N LEU A 111 14.04 9.81 3.12
CA LEU A 111 13.34 10.73 2.21
C LEU A 111 11.82 10.51 2.12
N GLY A 112 11.26 9.60 2.93
CA GLY A 112 9.82 9.40 3.02
C GLY A 112 9.23 8.38 2.04
N LYS A 113 10.04 7.61 1.29
CA LYS A 113 9.57 6.54 0.39
C LYS A 113 8.58 5.59 1.05
N THR A 114 8.95 5.05 2.21
CA THR A 114 8.09 4.17 3.02
C THR A 114 6.79 4.84 3.42
N THR A 115 6.84 6.13 3.82
CA THR A 115 5.65 6.91 4.19
C THR A 115 4.70 7.05 2.99
N ILE A 116 5.21 7.40 1.81
CA ILE A 116 4.42 7.49 0.58
C ILE A 116 3.80 6.13 0.26
N ALA A 117 4.59 5.05 0.27
CA ALA A 117 4.12 3.70 -0.03
C ALA A 117 3.06 3.18 0.97
N GLN A 118 3.19 3.49 2.27
CA GLN A 118 2.19 3.15 3.30
C GLN A 118 0.88 3.89 3.09
N ASN A 119 0.95 5.21 2.80
CA ASN A 119 -0.25 6.00 2.51
C ASN A 119 -0.95 5.52 1.23
N LEU A 120 -0.18 5.19 0.18
CA LEU A 120 -0.72 4.65 -1.06
C LEU A 120 -1.44 3.31 -0.82
N ALA A 121 -0.83 2.39 -0.06
CA ALA A 121 -1.45 1.13 0.33
C ALA A 121 -2.74 1.35 1.15
N HIS A 122 -2.71 2.28 2.11
CA HIS A 122 -3.87 2.61 2.93
C HIS A 122 -5.02 3.20 2.09
N ALA A 123 -4.70 4.16 1.22
CA ALA A 123 -5.69 4.76 0.32
C ALA A 123 -6.30 3.72 -0.64
N ALA A 124 -5.51 2.77 -1.14
CA ALA A 124 -6.01 1.65 -1.95
C ALA A 124 -7.02 0.78 -1.18
N LEU A 125 -6.80 0.54 0.13
CA LEU A 125 -7.77 -0.17 0.97
C LEU A 125 -9.10 0.60 1.11
N LEU A 126 -9.02 1.92 1.28
CA LEU A 126 -10.21 2.79 1.36
C LEU A 126 -10.97 2.79 0.04
N ALA A 127 -10.26 2.77 -1.10
CA ALA A 127 -10.84 2.64 -2.44
C ALA A 127 -11.41 1.24 -2.76
N GLY A 128 -11.33 0.28 -1.80
CA GLY A 128 -11.92 -1.05 -1.96
C GLY A 128 -10.96 -2.14 -2.43
N HIS A 129 -9.73 -1.80 -2.79
CA HIS A 129 -8.72 -2.77 -3.22
C HIS A 129 -8.14 -3.57 -2.04
N THR A 130 -7.53 -4.70 -2.34
CA THR A 130 -6.75 -5.47 -1.37
C THR A 130 -5.28 -5.06 -1.49
N ALA A 131 -4.64 -4.80 -0.35
CA ALA A 131 -3.22 -4.48 -0.30
C ALA A 131 -2.48 -5.35 0.70
N LEU A 132 -1.17 -5.52 0.49
CA LEU A 132 -0.24 -6.11 1.46
C LEU A 132 1.03 -5.29 1.48
N PHE A 133 1.43 -4.85 2.66
CA PHE A 133 2.69 -4.14 2.91
C PHE A 133 3.65 -5.10 3.63
N VAL A 134 4.88 -5.21 3.12
CA VAL A 134 5.91 -6.09 3.69
C VAL A 134 7.30 -5.58 3.31
N SER A 135 8.28 -5.71 4.20
CA SER A 135 9.67 -5.47 3.79
C SER A 135 10.20 -6.63 2.95
N ALA A 136 11.08 -6.34 2.00
CA ALA A 136 11.68 -7.33 1.13
C ALA A 136 12.34 -8.48 1.92
N SER A 137 13.09 -8.13 2.96
CA SER A 137 13.77 -9.12 3.80
C SER A 137 12.79 -10.08 4.52
N VAL A 138 11.71 -9.55 5.10
CA VAL A 138 10.69 -10.38 5.76
C VAL A 138 9.98 -11.30 4.76
N MET A 139 9.64 -10.78 3.58
CA MET A 139 8.96 -11.53 2.53
C MET A 139 9.82 -12.69 2.00
N LEU A 140 11.07 -12.38 1.67
CA LEU A 140 11.98 -13.34 1.06
C LEU A 140 12.40 -14.43 2.07
N ASN A 141 12.74 -14.05 3.30
CA ASN A 141 13.03 -15.01 4.36
C ASN A 141 11.82 -15.89 4.71
N ASP A 142 10.61 -15.35 4.70
CA ASP A 142 9.39 -16.12 4.90
C ASP A 142 9.18 -17.22 3.84
N LEU A 143 9.61 -16.95 2.59
CA LEU A 143 9.54 -17.92 1.51
C LEU A 143 10.66 -18.95 1.53
N VAL A 144 11.88 -18.53 1.88
CA VAL A 144 13.02 -19.45 2.03
C VAL A 144 12.79 -20.43 3.19
N ALA A 145 12.18 -19.98 4.27
CA ALA A 145 11.88 -20.80 5.45
C ALA A 145 10.81 -21.90 5.22
N GLN A 146 10.22 -21.99 4.01
CA GLN A 146 9.20 -23.02 3.75
C GLN A 146 9.82 -24.37 3.37
N ASP A 147 9.38 -25.42 4.05
CA ASP A 147 9.81 -26.79 3.80
C ASP A 147 9.17 -27.36 2.53
N GLY A 148 9.94 -27.34 1.45
CA GLY A 148 9.60 -27.96 0.18
C GLY A 148 8.74 -27.08 -0.78
N PRO A 149 8.69 -27.52 -2.05
CA PRO A 149 8.09 -26.72 -3.13
C PRO A 149 6.59 -26.43 -2.94
N SER A 150 5.82 -27.40 -2.42
CA SER A 150 4.37 -27.24 -2.22
C SER A 150 4.03 -26.25 -1.11
N ALA A 151 4.78 -26.23 -0.01
CA ALA A 151 4.63 -25.28 1.08
C ALA A 151 5.00 -23.88 0.59
N ARG A 152 6.13 -23.75 -0.12
CA ARG A 152 6.59 -22.50 -0.73
C ARG A 152 5.56 -21.95 -1.73
N ALA A 153 5.03 -22.75 -2.63
CA ALA A 153 4.00 -22.36 -3.58
C ALA A 153 2.70 -21.87 -2.90
N ARG A 154 2.28 -22.54 -1.82
CA ARG A 154 1.14 -22.10 -1.02
C ARG A 154 1.41 -20.78 -0.33
N ARG A 155 2.62 -20.59 0.23
CA ARG A 155 3.03 -19.36 0.90
C ARG A 155 3.14 -18.18 -0.08
N LEU A 156 3.69 -18.42 -1.26
CA LEU A 156 3.82 -17.44 -2.34
C LEU A 156 2.48 -16.79 -2.72
N ARG A 157 1.38 -17.55 -2.68
CA ARG A 157 0.04 -17.01 -2.96
C ARG A 157 -0.34 -15.83 -2.08
N ARG A 158 0.21 -15.73 -0.86
CA ARG A 158 0.01 -14.60 0.04
C ARG A 158 0.50 -13.29 -0.58
N TYR A 159 1.62 -13.34 -1.30
CA TYR A 159 2.27 -12.18 -1.92
C TYR A 159 1.76 -11.91 -3.34
N VAL A 160 1.28 -12.94 -4.00
CA VAL A 160 0.73 -12.81 -5.38
C VAL A 160 -0.72 -12.33 -5.39
N ARG A 161 -1.58 -12.75 -4.45
CA ARG A 161 -3.03 -12.48 -4.48
C ARG A 161 -3.48 -11.03 -4.30
N PRO A 162 -2.87 -10.19 -3.43
CA PRO A 162 -3.34 -8.82 -3.22
C PRO A 162 -3.29 -8.01 -4.52
N ARG A 163 -4.27 -7.13 -4.75
CA ARG A 163 -4.28 -6.23 -5.92
C ARG A 163 -3.04 -5.34 -5.92
N LEU A 164 -2.67 -4.84 -4.74
CA LEU A 164 -1.45 -4.06 -4.51
C LEU A 164 -0.53 -4.80 -3.55
N LEU A 165 0.70 -5.07 -3.97
CA LEU A 165 1.78 -5.51 -3.10
C LEU A 165 2.78 -4.37 -2.93
N VAL A 166 3.06 -3.98 -1.70
CA VAL A 166 4.17 -3.06 -1.39
C VAL A 166 5.32 -3.86 -0.83
N VAL A 167 6.46 -3.82 -1.52
CA VAL A 167 7.72 -4.43 -1.11
C VAL A 167 8.67 -3.31 -0.69
N ASP A 168 8.78 -3.09 0.60
CA ASP A 168 9.56 -2.00 1.17
C ASP A 168 11.02 -2.41 1.38
N GLU A 169 11.94 -1.47 1.20
CA GLU A 169 13.38 -1.61 1.48
C GLU A 169 14.08 -2.69 0.64
N VAL A 170 13.77 -2.80 -0.65
CA VAL A 170 14.53 -3.65 -1.57
C VAL A 170 15.95 -3.09 -1.72
N GLY A 171 16.96 -3.94 -1.55
CA GLY A 171 18.36 -3.54 -1.68
C GLY A 171 18.99 -2.96 -0.41
N TYR A 172 18.30 -2.94 0.71
CA TYR A 172 18.85 -2.45 1.99
C TYR A 172 19.84 -3.42 2.63
N LEU A 173 19.62 -4.72 2.46
CA LEU A 173 20.50 -5.78 2.97
C LEU A 173 21.03 -6.61 1.80
N SER A 174 22.17 -7.26 1.99
CA SER A 174 22.65 -8.29 1.05
C SER A 174 21.77 -9.53 1.14
N TYR A 175 21.39 -10.04 0.00
CA TYR A 175 20.49 -11.19 -0.12
C TYR A 175 21.25 -12.46 -0.48
N GLY A 176 20.69 -13.63 -0.14
CA GLY A 176 21.21 -14.92 -0.61
C GLY A 176 20.85 -15.19 -2.09
N THR A 177 21.42 -16.23 -2.67
CA THR A 177 21.25 -16.57 -4.09
C THR A 177 19.81 -16.82 -4.52
N GLU A 178 18.99 -17.42 -3.65
CA GLU A 178 17.57 -17.72 -3.94
C GLU A 178 16.64 -16.50 -3.88
N HIS A 179 17.08 -15.40 -3.25
CA HIS A 179 16.20 -14.26 -2.99
C HIS A 179 15.84 -13.50 -4.29
N ALA A 180 16.79 -13.38 -5.22
CA ALA A 180 16.53 -12.77 -6.53
C ALA A 180 15.49 -13.57 -7.31
N ASP A 181 15.63 -14.91 -7.33
CA ASP A 181 14.71 -15.81 -8.02
C ASP A 181 13.30 -15.75 -7.42
N LEU A 182 13.20 -15.69 -6.09
CA LEU A 182 11.91 -15.57 -5.39
C LEU A 182 11.24 -14.22 -5.66
N LEU A 183 11.99 -13.13 -5.65
CA LEU A 183 11.46 -11.81 -5.98
C LEU A 183 11.02 -11.74 -7.44
N PHE A 184 11.82 -12.30 -8.35
CA PHE A 184 11.45 -12.44 -9.75
C PHE A 184 10.16 -13.26 -9.92
N ASP A 185 10.04 -14.43 -9.27
CA ASP A 185 8.83 -15.26 -9.36
C ASP A 185 7.58 -14.52 -8.88
N ILE A 186 7.68 -13.73 -7.79
CA ILE A 186 6.57 -12.90 -7.32
C ILE A 186 6.20 -11.84 -8.36
N VAL A 187 7.16 -11.05 -8.83
CA VAL A 187 6.92 -9.96 -9.79
C VAL A 187 6.37 -10.52 -11.11
N ASN A 188 6.95 -11.61 -11.61
CA ASN A 188 6.54 -12.25 -12.85
C ASN A 188 5.09 -12.80 -12.76
N ARG A 189 4.69 -13.42 -11.65
CA ARG A 189 3.31 -13.90 -11.45
C ARG A 189 2.29 -12.79 -11.24
N ARG A 190 2.73 -11.59 -10.92
CA ARG A 190 1.88 -10.41 -10.75
C ARG A 190 1.80 -9.57 -12.00
N ASN A 191 2.79 -9.73 -12.90
CA ASN A 191 2.86 -8.98 -14.16
C ASN A 191 1.56 -9.11 -14.95
N GLU A 192 1.11 -8.01 -15.56
CA GLU A 192 -0.12 -7.88 -16.36
C GLU A 192 -1.46 -8.05 -15.61
N ASP A 193 -1.44 -8.43 -14.34
CA ASP A 193 -2.66 -8.74 -13.58
C ASP A 193 -2.77 -7.91 -12.28
N ARG A 194 -1.63 -7.57 -11.67
CA ARG A 194 -1.56 -6.88 -10.36
C ARG A 194 -0.35 -5.97 -10.27
N SER A 195 -0.50 -4.90 -9.52
CA SER A 195 0.57 -3.91 -9.34
C SER A 195 1.44 -4.18 -8.12
N THR A 196 2.74 -3.88 -8.28
CA THR A 196 3.72 -3.94 -7.21
C THR A 196 4.33 -2.56 -7.01
N VAL A 197 4.35 -2.08 -5.77
CA VAL A 197 5.11 -0.89 -5.36
C VAL A 197 6.40 -1.37 -4.70
N VAL A 198 7.52 -0.88 -5.18
CA VAL A 198 8.84 -1.16 -4.60
C VAL A 198 9.43 0.12 -4.06
N THR A 199 9.98 0.08 -2.85
CA THR A 199 10.85 1.15 -2.36
C THR A 199 12.28 0.65 -2.30
N THR A 200 13.22 1.47 -2.74
CA THR A 200 14.64 1.13 -2.75
C THR A 200 15.51 2.36 -2.51
N ASN A 201 16.66 2.15 -1.90
CA ASN A 201 17.70 3.17 -1.77
C ASN A 201 18.83 2.99 -2.79
N LYS A 202 18.71 1.99 -3.65
CA LYS A 202 19.68 1.63 -4.67
C LYS A 202 19.11 1.87 -6.07
N GLU A 203 19.93 2.44 -6.94
CA GLU A 203 19.64 2.46 -8.38
C GLU A 203 19.66 1.04 -8.94
N PHE A 204 18.91 0.77 -10.01
CA PHE A 204 18.84 -0.57 -10.59
C PHE A 204 20.22 -1.15 -10.99
N ARG A 205 21.16 -0.31 -11.41
CA ARG A 205 22.53 -0.71 -11.72
C ARG A 205 23.29 -1.29 -10.52
N GLU A 206 22.89 -0.90 -9.31
CA GLU A 206 23.51 -1.32 -8.05
C GLU A 206 22.85 -2.59 -7.47
N TRP A 207 21.76 -3.08 -8.07
CA TRP A 207 21.06 -4.26 -7.58
C TRP A 207 21.92 -5.53 -7.67
N ASN A 208 22.87 -5.60 -8.64
CA ASN A 208 23.85 -6.69 -8.72
C ASN A 208 24.81 -6.75 -7.53
N GLU A 209 24.98 -5.65 -6.79
CA GLU A 209 25.78 -5.65 -5.55
C GLU A 209 25.04 -6.29 -4.38
N VAL A 210 23.72 -6.29 -4.44
CA VAL A 210 22.82 -6.72 -3.35
C VAL A 210 22.34 -8.14 -3.55
N PHE A 211 22.12 -8.51 -4.81
CA PHE A 211 21.68 -9.84 -5.22
C PHE A 211 22.82 -10.57 -5.98
N PRO A 212 23.31 -11.70 -5.47
CA PRO A 212 24.43 -12.38 -6.07
C PRO A 212 24.13 -13.07 -7.42
N ASN A 213 22.85 -13.26 -7.78
CA ASN A 213 22.43 -13.86 -9.04
C ASN A 213 22.12 -12.78 -10.10
N SER A 214 23.11 -12.37 -10.87
CA SER A 214 22.99 -11.29 -11.85
C SER A 214 21.97 -11.56 -12.98
N ALA A 215 21.82 -12.82 -13.42
CA ALA A 215 20.86 -13.17 -14.47
C ALA A 215 19.41 -12.96 -14.03
N SER A 216 19.07 -13.41 -12.82
CA SER A 216 17.74 -13.20 -12.25
C SER A 216 17.46 -11.73 -11.95
N VAL A 217 18.49 -10.95 -11.57
CA VAL A 217 18.36 -9.51 -11.34
C VAL A 217 18.02 -8.76 -12.62
N VAL A 218 18.68 -9.09 -13.75
CA VAL A 218 18.39 -8.45 -15.04
C VAL A 218 16.94 -8.75 -15.46
N ALA A 219 16.52 -10.01 -15.36
CA ALA A 219 15.13 -10.40 -15.67
C ALA A 219 14.10 -9.75 -14.72
N LEU A 220 14.42 -9.64 -13.44
CA LEU A 220 13.59 -8.95 -12.45
C LEU A 220 13.41 -7.48 -12.79
N ILE A 221 14.50 -6.77 -13.09
CA ILE A 221 14.45 -5.35 -13.44
C ILE A 221 13.64 -5.16 -14.72
N ASP A 222 13.86 -5.97 -15.75
CA ASP A 222 13.10 -5.93 -16.99
C ASP A 222 11.59 -6.04 -16.74
N ARG A 223 11.16 -7.01 -15.95
CA ARG A 223 9.75 -7.20 -15.59
C ARG A 223 9.19 -6.10 -14.72
N LEU A 224 9.98 -5.58 -13.79
CA LEU A 224 9.54 -4.54 -12.88
C LEU A 224 9.34 -3.21 -13.62
N VAL A 225 10.24 -2.87 -14.57
CA VAL A 225 10.30 -1.60 -15.30
C VAL A 225 9.37 -1.58 -16.52
N HIS A 226 9.06 -2.73 -17.12
CA HIS A 226 8.31 -2.83 -18.37
C HIS A 226 7.01 -2.01 -18.41
N ARG A 227 6.29 -1.94 -17.27
CA ARG A 227 5.12 -1.05 -17.07
C ARG A 227 5.24 -0.46 -15.67
N SER A 228 5.99 0.62 -15.55
CA SER A 228 6.19 1.21 -14.21
C SER A 228 6.31 2.72 -14.23
N GLU A 229 5.79 3.32 -13.17
CA GLU A 229 6.12 4.69 -12.78
C GLU A 229 7.34 4.66 -11.87
N ILE A 230 8.42 5.34 -12.28
CA ILE A 230 9.66 5.41 -11.51
C ILE A 230 9.78 6.82 -10.94
N VAL A 231 9.72 6.92 -9.62
CA VAL A 231 9.83 8.20 -8.90
C VAL A 231 11.16 8.28 -8.18
N HIS A 232 12.00 9.21 -8.61
CA HIS A 232 13.25 9.52 -7.95
C HIS A 232 13.04 10.63 -6.90
N ILE A 233 13.45 10.35 -5.67
CA ILE A 233 13.40 11.28 -4.54
C ILE A 233 14.83 11.59 -4.12
N VAL A 234 15.25 12.86 -4.28
CA VAL A 234 16.60 13.31 -3.98
C VAL A 234 16.57 14.31 -2.83
N GLY A 235 17.53 14.25 -1.95
CA GLY A 235 17.68 15.18 -0.83
C GLY A 235 18.40 14.57 0.36
N GLU A 236 18.41 15.32 1.45
CA GLU A 236 18.96 14.87 2.72
C GLU A 236 17.91 14.13 3.56
N SER A 237 18.39 13.28 4.48
CA SER A 237 17.52 12.51 5.35
C SER A 237 16.69 13.39 6.29
N TYR A 238 15.36 13.33 6.17
CA TYR A 238 14.43 14.00 7.07
C TYR A 238 14.57 13.51 8.52
N ARG A 239 14.90 12.23 8.71
CA ARG A 239 15.17 11.67 10.05
C ARG A 239 16.37 12.34 10.73
N LEU A 240 17.41 12.69 9.96
CA LEU A 240 18.57 13.43 10.48
C LEU A 240 18.21 14.89 10.85
N LYS A 241 17.34 15.54 10.04
CA LYS A 241 16.79 16.87 10.35
C LYS A 241 16.06 16.83 11.68
N GLU A 242 15.05 15.94 11.81
CA GLU A 242 14.29 15.82 13.05
C GLU A 242 15.17 15.52 14.27
N ALA A 243 16.23 14.70 14.11
CA ALA A 243 17.14 14.39 15.18
C ALA A 243 17.93 15.63 15.63
N LYS A 244 18.45 16.44 14.70
CA LYS A 244 19.15 17.70 14.97
C LYS A 244 18.23 18.72 15.66
N GLU A 245 17.03 18.91 15.13
CA GLU A 245 16.03 19.82 15.72
C GLU A 245 15.65 19.43 17.16
N ARG A 246 15.46 18.13 17.40
CA ARG A 246 15.20 17.61 18.76
C ARG A 246 16.36 17.83 19.71
N GLU A 247 17.59 17.66 19.23
CA GLU A 247 18.80 17.90 20.04
C GLU A 247 18.94 19.38 20.39
N GLU A 248 18.80 20.29 19.42
CA GLU A 248 18.80 21.74 19.66
C GLU A 248 17.70 22.17 20.63
N ALA A 249 16.48 21.64 20.48
CA ALA A 249 15.39 21.94 21.42
C ALA A 249 15.73 21.48 22.85
N ARG A 250 16.34 20.29 22.99
CA ARG A 250 16.79 19.78 24.30
C ARG A 250 17.90 20.67 24.92
N VAL A 251 18.85 21.11 24.12
CA VAL A 251 19.93 22.01 24.57
C VAL A 251 19.35 23.34 25.03
N LYS A 252 18.48 23.96 24.25
CA LYS A 252 17.76 25.20 24.61
C LYS A 252 16.97 25.05 25.92
N GLN A 253 16.28 23.92 26.08
CA GLN A 253 15.50 23.66 27.30
C GLN A 253 16.39 23.46 28.54
N ARG A 254 17.54 22.78 28.40
CA ARG A 254 18.52 22.61 29.48
C ARG A 254 19.15 23.95 29.89
N ALA A 255 19.46 24.82 28.92
CA ALA A 255 20.00 26.16 29.18
C ALA A 255 18.97 27.04 29.95
N LYS A 256 17.69 27.03 29.53
CA LYS A 256 16.61 27.74 30.26
C LYS A 256 16.45 27.25 31.71
N ARG A 257 16.52 25.93 31.94
CA ARG A 257 16.44 25.35 33.30
C ARG A 257 17.63 25.72 34.17
N LYS A 258 18.85 25.80 33.61
CA LYS A 258 20.07 26.27 34.35
C LYS A 258 19.98 27.76 34.69
N GLY A 259 19.50 28.61 33.79
CA GLY A 259 19.29 30.04 34.02
C GLY A 259 18.26 30.30 35.15
N SER A 260 17.11 29.60 35.10
CA SER A 260 16.07 29.70 36.12
C SER A 260 16.51 29.23 37.53
N ARG A 261 17.40 28.24 37.60
CA ARG A 261 17.99 27.81 38.90
C ARG A 261 19.00 28.80 39.44
N ARG A 262 19.70 29.53 38.59
CA ARG A 262 20.69 30.56 39.02
C ARG A 262 20.01 31.82 39.58
N THR A 263 18.91 32.25 38.95
CA THR A 263 18.11 33.41 39.43
C THR A 263 17.34 33.14 40.73
N ARG A 264 16.96 31.89 41.03
CA ARG A 264 16.35 31.50 42.31
C ARG A 264 17.37 31.45 43.46
N ARG A 265 18.67 31.34 43.20
CA ARG A 265 19.72 31.22 44.21
C ARG A 265 20.34 32.58 44.59
N THR A 266 19.98 33.66 43.89
CA THR A 266 20.48 35.00 44.08
C THR A 266 19.44 36.00 44.59
N LYS A 267 18.28 35.54 45.13
CA LYS A 267 17.37 36.40 45.89
C LYS A 267 17.73 36.25 47.37
N PRO A 268 18.12 37.38 48.05
CA PRO A 268 18.44 37.42 49.48
C PRO A 268 17.18 37.16 50.33
#